data_0855af3569eb06b3debaace4843d6aca
#
_entry.id   0855af3569eb06b3debaace4843d6aca
#
_cell.length_a   1.000
_cell.length_b   1.000
_cell.length_c   1.000
_cell.angle_alpha   90.00
_cell.angle_beta   90.00
_cell.angle_gamma   90.00
#
_symmetry.space_group_name_H-M   'P 1'
#
loop_
_entity.id
_entity.type
_entity.pdbx_description
1 polymer ?
#
loop_
_entity_poly.entity_id
_entity_poly.type
_entity_poly.pdbx_seq_one_letter_code
_entity_poly.pdbx_strand_id
1 'polypeptide(L)'
;IAGIADISTPVERKELLGTKNYTAPEYLLENPGTTQSDLFSLGCIVYEMITGKLPYGDKLSRASSSASLHRLKYIPISTYVSNIPHWVDKAVRTAVQIDPANRYEKLSELETDLRKPNPLFLKEQQLPLIERHPLGFWKTLTGVFLITNLILLYLMFV
;
A
#
# COMPACT_ATOMS: atom_id res chain seq x y z
N ILE A 1 -4.16 -26.44 -30.82
CA ILE A 1 -4.79 -26.81 -29.54
C ILE A 1 -3.70 -27.42 -28.69
N ALA A 2 -3.00 -26.61 -27.91
CA ALA A 2 -1.99 -27.07 -26.96
C ALA A 2 -2.72 -27.41 -25.66
N GLY A 3 -2.75 -28.70 -25.31
CA GLY A 3 -3.24 -29.15 -24.02
C GLY A 3 -2.31 -28.65 -22.92
N ILE A 4 -2.85 -27.97 -21.91
CA ILE A 4 -2.13 -27.65 -20.70
C ILE A 4 -1.87 -28.98 -19.98
N ALA A 5 -0.61 -29.37 -19.92
CA ALA A 5 -0.18 -30.54 -19.19
C ALA A 5 -0.48 -30.39 -17.70
N ASP A 6 -1.08 -31.37 -17.12
CA ASP A 6 -1.34 -31.50 -15.68
C ASP A 6 0.00 -31.55 -14.94
N ILE A 7 0.35 -30.42 -14.27
CA ILE A 7 1.62 -30.22 -13.61
C ILE A 7 1.44 -30.58 -12.13
N SER A 8 1.79 -31.82 -11.75
CA SER A 8 1.59 -32.34 -10.39
C SER A 8 2.89 -32.80 -9.70
N THR A 9 3.98 -31.98 -9.80
CA THR A 9 5.23 -32.29 -9.09
C THR A 9 5.43 -31.44 -7.84
N PRO A 10 6.11 -31.94 -6.78
CA PRO A 10 6.36 -31.17 -5.54
C PRO A 10 7.20 -29.90 -5.74
N VAL A 11 8.01 -29.83 -6.81
CA VAL A 11 8.82 -28.66 -7.18
C VAL A 11 7.92 -27.49 -7.59
N GLU A 12 6.85 -27.79 -8.31
CA GLU A 12 5.88 -26.78 -8.78
C GLU A 12 5.11 -26.11 -7.64
N ARG A 13 4.84 -26.83 -6.54
CA ARG A 13 4.21 -26.22 -5.36
C ARG A 13 5.09 -25.15 -4.70
N LYS A 14 6.40 -25.32 -4.72
CA LYS A 14 7.34 -24.38 -4.11
C LYS A 14 7.53 -23.15 -4.99
N GLU A 15 7.55 -23.30 -6.31
CA GLU A 15 7.56 -22.20 -7.27
C GLU A 15 6.23 -21.43 -7.26
N LEU A 16 5.09 -22.12 -7.19
CA LEU A 16 3.78 -21.47 -7.01
C LEU A 16 3.68 -20.67 -5.71
N LEU A 17 4.33 -21.12 -4.63
CA LEU A 17 4.37 -20.36 -3.35
C LEU A 17 5.19 -19.08 -3.47
N GLY A 18 6.29 -19.07 -4.24
CA GLY A 18 7.04 -17.85 -4.55
C GLY A 18 6.22 -16.88 -5.38
N THR A 19 5.49 -17.37 -6.37
CA THR A 19 4.64 -16.58 -7.27
C THR A 19 3.44 -15.97 -6.54
N LYS A 20 2.91 -16.61 -5.49
CA LYS A 20 1.78 -16.09 -4.69
C LYS A 20 2.01 -14.70 -4.08
N ASN A 21 3.25 -14.33 -3.84
CA ASN A 21 3.60 -13.03 -3.26
C ASN A 21 3.38 -11.85 -4.24
N TYR A 22 3.32 -12.12 -5.55
CA TYR A 22 3.07 -11.15 -6.61
C TYR A 22 1.65 -11.28 -7.19
N THR A 23 0.92 -12.30 -6.75
CA THR A 23 -0.43 -12.57 -7.22
C THR A 23 -1.38 -11.52 -6.68
N ALA A 24 -2.18 -10.94 -7.56
CA ALA A 24 -3.16 -9.94 -7.17
C ALA A 24 -4.22 -10.52 -6.22
N PRO A 25 -4.70 -9.74 -5.24
CA PRO A 25 -5.62 -10.20 -4.20
C PRO A 25 -6.90 -10.85 -4.71
N GLU A 26 -7.42 -10.40 -5.85
CA GLU A 26 -8.63 -10.93 -6.47
C GLU A 26 -8.49 -12.41 -6.89
N TYR A 27 -7.30 -12.85 -7.29
CA TYR A 27 -7.05 -14.27 -7.57
C TYR A 27 -7.13 -15.15 -6.32
N LEU A 28 -6.79 -14.59 -5.15
CA LEU A 28 -6.92 -15.32 -3.88
C LEU A 28 -8.39 -15.51 -3.46
N LEU A 29 -9.29 -14.73 -4.07
CA LEU A 29 -10.74 -14.80 -3.89
C LEU A 29 -11.44 -15.50 -5.06
N GLU A 30 -10.68 -16.22 -5.90
CA GLU A 30 -11.17 -16.94 -7.09
C GLU A 30 -11.89 -16.04 -8.12
N ASN A 31 -11.63 -14.74 -8.09
CA ASN A 31 -12.13 -13.82 -9.09
C ASN A 31 -11.26 -13.86 -10.36
N PRO A 32 -11.85 -13.63 -11.55
CA PRO A 32 -11.10 -13.60 -12.79
C PRO A 32 -10.09 -12.43 -12.78
N GLY A 33 -8.92 -12.69 -13.37
CA GLY A 33 -7.89 -11.67 -13.55
C GLY A 33 -8.31 -10.60 -14.55
N THR A 34 -7.77 -9.41 -14.36
CA THR A 34 -7.98 -8.24 -15.21
C THR A 34 -6.64 -7.56 -15.48
N THR A 35 -6.64 -6.53 -16.33
CA THR A 35 -5.46 -5.68 -16.54
C THR A 35 -4.94 -5.06 -15.22
N GLN A 36 -5.85 -4.77 -14.28
CA GLN A 36 -5.46 -4.28 -12.95
C GLN A 36 -4.75 -5.34 -12.12
N SER A 37 -4.99 -6.64 -12.36
CA SER A 37 -4.25 -7.73 -11.71
C SER A 37 -2.79 -7.76 -12.16
N ASP A 38 -2.54 -7.54 -13.45
CA ASP A 38 -1.19 -7.46 -14.00
C ASP A 38 -0.45 -6.22 -13.49
N LEU A 39 -1.14 -5.09 -13.36
CA LEU A 39 -0.59 -3.86 -12.78
C LEU A 39 -0.20 -4.04 -11.31
N PHE A 40 -0.98 -4.81 -10.54
CA PHE A 40 -0.63 -5.17 -9.17
C PHE A 40 0.67 -5.97 -9.13
N SER A 41 0.77 -7.02 -9.95
CA SER A 41 1.97 -7.88 -10.02
C SER A 41 3.20 -7.06 -10.43
N LEU A 42 3.07 -6.19 -11.42
CA LEU A 42 4.12 -5.27 -11.83
C LEU A 42 4.52 -4.31 -10.71
N GLY A 43 3.54 -3.75 -9.99
CA GLY A 43 3.78 -2.89 -8.84
C GLY A 43 4.55 -3.59 -7.73
N CYS A 44 4.26 -4.87 -7.46
CA CYS A 44 5.03 -5.69 -6.51
C CYS A 44 6.49 -5.87 -6.97
N ILE A 45 6.72 -6.13 -8.25
CA ILE A 45 8.06 -6.27 -8.83
C ILE A 45 8.83 -4.95 -8.71
N VAL A 46 8.22 -3.82 -9.07
CA VAL A 46 8.85 -2.50 -8.94
C VAL A 46 9.20 -2.18 -7.49
N TYR A 47 8.28 -2.48 -6.56
CA TYR A 47 8.53 -2.30 -5.14
C TYR A 47 9.72 -3.12 -4.67
N GLU A 48 9.79 -4.39 -5.05
CA GLU A 48 10.88 -5.30 -4.67
C GLU A 48 12.21 -4.90 -5.31
N MET A 49 12.22 -4.46 -6.56
CA MET A 49 13.43 -3.94 -7.22
C MET A 49 14.03 -2.74 -6.45
N ILE A 50 13.18 -1.91 -5.84
CA ILE A 50 13.63 -0.73 -5.08
C ILE A 50 14.06 -1.11 -3.65
N THR A 51 13.33 -2.01 -2.99
CA THR A 51 13.47 -2.25 -1.55
C THR A 51 14.10 -3.58 -1.17
N GLY A 52 14.14 -4.55 -2.09
CA GLY A 52 14.47 -5.95 -1.80
C GLY A 52 13.43 -6.65 -0.91
N LYS A 53 12.22 -6.08 -0.79
CA LYS A 53 11.13 -6.56 0.07
C LYS A 53 9.81 -6.54 -0.68
N LEU A 54 8.76 -7.11 -0.07
CA LEU A 54 7.41 -7.12 -0.62
C LEU A 54 6.55 -6.03 0.02
N PRO A 55 5.60 -5.40 -0.71
CA PRO A 55 4.81 -4.26 -0.24
C PRO A 55 3.91 -4.56 0.96
N TYR A 56 3.53 -5.83 1.14
CA TYR A 56 2.74 -6.33 2.28
C TYR A 56 3.49 -7.40 3.10
N GLY A 57 4.78 -7.59 2.83
CA GLY A 57 5.56 -8.71 3.38
C GLY A 57 4.91 -10.06 3.02
N ASP A 58 5.10 -11.08 3.85
CA ASP A 58 4.53 -12.42 3.64
C ASP A 58 3.02 -12.52 3.96
N LYS A 59 2.39 -11.41 4.36
CA LYS A 59 1.00 -11.44 4.83
C LYS A 59 0.02 -11.61 3.68
N LEU A 60 0.35 -11.13 2.48
CA LEU A 60 -0.50 -11.27 1.30
C LEU A 60 -0.70 -12.72 0.93
N SER A 61 0.37 -13.50 0.82
CA SER A 61 0.32 -14.91 0.45
C SER A 61 -0.41 -15.81 1.46
N ARG A 62 -0.58 -15.32 2.69
CA ARG A 62 -1.28 -16.01 3.79
C ARG A 62 -2.74 -15.57 3.93
N ALA A 63 -3.16 -14.54 3.21
CA ALA A 63 -4.53 -14.07 3.26
C ALA A 63 -5.45 -15.05 2.50
N SER A 64 -6.52 -15.51 3.16
CA SER A 64 -7.48 -16.48 2.63
C SER A 64 -8.92 -15.96 2.60
N SER A 65 -9.14 -14.71 2.95
CA SER A 65 -10.47 -14.11 2.98
C SER A 65 -10.42 -12.62 2.69
N SER A 66 -11.51 -12.06 2.19
CA SER A 66 -11.66 -10.62 1.95
C SER A 66 -11.36 -9.81 3.23
N ALA A 67 -11.84 -10.25 4.38
CA ALA A 67 -11.56 -9.58 5.66
C ALA A 67 -10.08 -9.57 6.03
N SER A 68 -9.31 -10.62 5.69
CA SER A 68 -7.86 -10.67 5.92
C SER A 68 -7.12 -9.74 4.96
N LEU A 69 -7.56 -9.65 3.70
CA LEU A 69 -7.00 -8.75 2.69
C LEU A 69 -7.17 -7.27 3.08
N HIS A 70 -8.36 -6.87 3.54
CA HIS A 70 -8.62 -5.49 3.97
C HIS A 70 -7.83 -5.05 5.21
N ARG A 71 -7.29 -6.00 5.99
CA ARG A 71 -6.41 -5.70 7.14
C ARG A 71 -4.95 -5.50 6.74
N LEU A 72 -4.58 -5.81 5.51
CA LEU A 72 -3.22 -5.62 5.02
C LEU A 72 -2.89 -4.13 4.97
N LYS A 73 -1.70 -3.79 5.46
CA LYS A 73 -1.18 -2.43 5.40
C LYS A 73 0.03 -2.40 4.50
N TYR A 74 -0.01 -1.52 3.53
CA TYR A 74 1.13 -1.21 2.69
C TYR A 74 2.30 -0.70 3.54
N ILE A 75 3.49 -1.20 3.28
CA ILE A 75 4.73 -0.75 3.93
C ILE A 75 5.35 0.30 3.01
N PRO A 76 5.48 1.58 3.43
CA PRO A 76 6.09 2.61 2.59
C PRO A 76 7.51 2.25 2.17
N ILE A 77 7.89 2.57 0.94
CA ILE A 77 9.27 2.35 0.44
C ILE A 77 10.29 3.08 1.31
N SER A 78 9.93 4.25 1.83
CA SER A 78 10.76 5.05 2.73
C SER A 78 11.15 4.33 4.04
N THR A 79 10.44 3.26 4.40
CA THR A 79 10.82 2.39 5.54
C THR A 79 12.14 1.67 5.30
N TYR A 80 12.48 1.38 4.04
CA TYR A 80 13.67 0.62 3.67
C TYR A 80 14.71 1.46 2.91
N VAL A 81 14.26 2.49 2.19
CA VAL A 81 15.11 3.34 1.35
C VAL A 81 14.82 4.81 1.65
N SER A 82 15.78 5.50 2.29
CA SER A 82 15.59 6.87 2.79
C SER A 82 15.50 7.94 1.70
N ASN A 83 16.10 7.72 0.52
CA ASN A 83 16.25 8.75 -0.52
C ASN A 83 15.29 8.56 -1.70
N ILE A 84 14.18 7.88 -1.52
CA ILE A 84 13.18 7.70 -2.58
C ILE A 84 12.24 8.93 -2.64
N PRO A 85 11.98 9.51 -3.81
CA PRO A 85 11.00 10.56 -3.94
C PRO A 85 9.61 10.07 -3.54
N HIS A 86 8.89 10.88 -2.76
CA HIS A 86 7.56 10.51 -2.25
C HIS A 86 6.55 10.16 -3.35
N TRP A 87 6.64 10.81 -4.51
CA TRP A 87 5.76 10.53 -5.64
C TRP A 87 5.97 9.13 -6.23
N VAL A 88 7.20 8.58 -6.18
CA VAL A 88 7.48 7.20 -6.60
C VAL A 88 6.82 6.21 -5.64
N ASP A 89 6.97 6.41 -4.32
CA ASP A 89 6.29 5.58 -3.32
C ASP A 89 4.77 5.61 -3.52
N LYS A 90 4.22 6.79 -3.82
CA LYS A 90 2.79 6.95 -4.08
C LYS A 90 2.33 6.23 -5.34
N ALA A 91 3.10 6.32 -6.44
CA ALA A 91 2.81 5.61 -7.69
C ALA A 91 2.79 4.09 -7.47
N VAL A 92 3.82 3.54 -6.83
CA VAL A 92 3.89 2.11 -6.52
C VAL A 92 2.76 1.70 -5.59
N ARG A 93 2.47 2.48 -4.54
CA ARG A 93 1.36 2.24 -3.62
C ARG A 93 0.01 2.19 -4.34
N THR A 94 -0.22 3.06 -5.33
CA THR A 94 -1.45 3.04 -6.14
C THR A 94 -1.54 1.76 -6.97
N ALA A 95 -0.45 1.33 -7.60
CA ALA A 95 -0.42 0.10 -8.38
C ALA A 95 -0.74 -1.15 -7.55
N VAL A 96 -0.27 -1.21 -6.29
CA VAL A 96 -0.44 -2.37 -5.40
C VAL A 96 -1.62 -2.26 -4.43
N GLN A 97 -2.61 -1.41 -4.71
CA GLN A 97 -3.83 -1.35 -3.88
C GLN A 97 -4.54 -2.70 -3.84
N ILE A 98 -5.07 -3.05 -2.66
CA ILE A 98 -5.80 -4.32 -2.47
C ILE A 98 -7.06 -4.34 -3.32
N ASP A 99 -7.81 -3.24 -3.32
CA ASP A 99 -8.99 -3.08 -4.18
C ASP A 99 -8.56 -2.69 -5.60
N PRO A 100 -8.90 -3.49 -6.64
CA PRO A 100 -8.59 -3.18 -8.03
C PRO A 100 -9.14 -1.83 -8.50
N ALA A 101 -10.29 -1.39 -8.00
CA ALA A 101 -10.90 -0.11 -8.36
C ALA A 101 -10.05 1.11 -7.95
N ASN A 102 -9.15 0.94 -6.99
CA ASN A 102 -8.24 1.99 -6.52
C ASN A 102 -6.87 1.94 -7.18
N ARG A 103 -6.67 1.06 -8.18
CA ARG A 103 -5.44 0.96 -8.99
C ARG A 103 -5.54 1.82 -10.24
N TYR A 104 -4.44 1.90 -10.97
CA TYR A 104 -4.43 2.44 -12.33
C TYR A 104 -5.32 1.61 -13.25
N GLU A 105 -5.97 2.28 -14.20
CA GLU A 105 -6.73 1.59 -15.25
C GLU A 105 -5.81 1.09 -16.36
N LYS A 106 -4.75 1.83 -16.64
CA LYS A 106 -3.82 1.58 -17.76
C LYS A 106 -2.37 1.59 -17.28
N LEU A 107 -1.55 0.75 -17.92
CA LEU A 107 -0.11 0.71 -17.69
C LEU A 107 0.57 2.07 -17.95
N SER A 108 0.10 2.80 -18.96
CA SER A 108 0.65 4.13 -19.32
C SER A 108 0.51 5.17 -18.21
N GLU A 109 -0.48 5.03 -17.34
CA GLU A 109 -0.67 5.92 -16.18
C GLU A 109 0.41 5.65 -15.13
N LEU A 110 0.64 4.38 -14.78
CA LEU A 110 1.71 3.97 -13.89
C LEU A 110 3.08 4.40 -14.45
N GLU A 111 3.34 4.16 -15.74
CA GLU A 111 4.58 4.57 -16.38
C GLU A 111 4.79 6.09 -16.30
N THR A 112 3.74 6.87 -16.55
CA THR A 112 3.79 8.34 -16.47
C THR A 112 4.13 8.79 -15.05
N ASP A 113 3.46 8.22 -14.06
CA ASP A 113 3.66 8.55 -12.66
C ASP A 113 5.00 8.08 -12.09
N LEU A 114 5.62 7.05 -12.68
CA LEU A 114 6.99 6.64 -12.36
C LEU A 114 8.06 7.49 -13.05
N ARG A 115 7.73 8.16 -14.16
CA ARG A 115 8.67 9.02 -14.89
C ARG A 115 8.67 10.47 -14.43
N LYS A 116 7.52 10.98 -14.00
CA LYS A 116 7.34 12.40 -13.67
C LYS A 116 6.55 12.55 -12.36
N PRO A 117 6.91 13.53 -11.52
CA PRO A 117 6.13 13.86 -10.33
C PRO A 117 4.68 14.20 -10.71
N ASN A 118 3.72 13.42 -10.23
CA ASN A 118 2.31 13.72 -10.42
C ASN A 118 1.92 14.90 -9.48
N PRO A 119 1.38 16.01 -10.01
CA PRO A 119 0.98 17.17 -9.22
C PRO A 119 -0.02 16.83 -8.10
N LEU A 120 -0.87 15.82 -8.30
CA LEU A 120 -1.82 15.36 -7.28
C LEU A 120 -1.10 14.77 -6.07
N PHE A 121 -0.01 14.00 -6.30
CA PHE A 121 0.80 13.42 -5.22
C PHE A 121 1.61 14.48 -4.46
N LEU A 122 2.02 15.56 -5.14
CA LEU A 122 2.73 16.67 -4.51
C LEU A 122 1.80 17.53 -3.64
N LYS A 123 0.54 17.75 -4.07
CA LYS A 123 -0.46 18.47 -3.27
C LYS A 123 -0.77 17.78 -1.96
N GLU A 124 -0.89 16.47 -1.94
CA GLU A 124 -1.17 15.70 -0.73
C GLU A 124 -0.06 15.87 0.33
N GLN A 125 1.17 16.11 -0.08
CA GLN A 125 2.30 16.37 0.81
C GLN A 125 2.23 17.77 1.47
N GLN A 126 1.56 18.73 0.84
CA GLN A 126 1.43 20.10 1.30
C GLN A 126 0.15 20.37 2.09
N LEU A 127 -0.73 19.38 2.25
CA LEU A 127 -1.94 19.55 3.03
C LEU A 127 -1.62 19.85 4.50
N PRO A 128 -2.30 20.83 5.12
CA PRO A 128 -2.17 21.13 6.55
C PRO A 128 -2.43 19.88 7.42
N LEU A 129 -1.83 19.84 8.60
CA LEU A 129 -1.98 18.72 9.55
C LEU A 129 -3.45 18.40 9.88
N ILE A 130 -4.30 19.43 9.89
CA ILE A 130 -5.75 19.32 10.13
C ILE A 130 -6.45 18.47 9.05
N GLU A 131 -6.02 18.57 7.79
CA GLU A 131 -6.59 17.80 6.67
C GLU A 131 -5.96 16.41 6.54
N ARG A 132 -4.68 16.27 6.93
CA ARG A 132 -3.98 14.97 6.88
C ARG A 132 -4.49 13.98 7.92
N HIS A 133 -4.70 14.46 9.15
CA HIS A 133 -5.08 13.64 10.30
C HIS A 133 -6.06 14.39 11.20
N PRO A 134 -7.29 14.63 10.75
CA PRO A 134 -8.24 15.46 11.48
C PRO A 134 -8.47 14.96 12.92
N LEU A 135 -8.66 13.66 13.11
CA LEU A 135 -8.85 13.06 14.45
C LEU A 135 -7.61 13.20 15.34
N GLY A 136 -6.42 13.07 14.79
CA GLY A 136 -5.16 13.28 15.52
C GLY A 136 -5.00 14.71 15.95
N PHE A 137 -5.22 15.65 15.04
CA PHE A 137 -5.14 17.09 15.31
C PHE A 137 -6.08 17.51 16.44
N TRP A 138 -7.35 17.13 16.38
CA TRP A 138 -8.32 17.49 17.40
C TRP A 138 -8.03 16.85 18.77
N LYS A 139 -7.55 15.60 18.81
CA LYS A 139 -7.13 14.93 20.05
C LYS A 139 -5.96 15.64 20.72
N THR A 140 -4.93 16.04 19.96
CA THR A 140 -3.77 16.76 20.52
C THR A 140 -4.18 18.13 21.01
N LEU A 141 -5.00 18.86 20.26
CA LEU A 141 -5.50 20.18 20.65
C LEU A 141 -6.32 20.11 21.95
N THR A 142 -7.22 19.12 22.07
CA THR A 142 -8.01 18.91 23.30
C THR A 142 -7.11 18.56 24.48
N GLY A 143 -6.08 17.74 24.28
CA GLY A 143 -5.11 17.39 25.32
C GLY A 143 -4.35 18.63 25.84
N VAL A 144 -3.84 19.45 24.94
CA VAL A 144 -3.17 20.71 25.30
C VAL A 144 -4.11 21.64 26.05
N PHE A 145 -5.36 21.79 25.59
CA PHE A 145 -6.36 22.63 26.25
C PHE A 145 -6.68 22.14 27.68
N LEU A 146 -6.82 20.84 27.90
CA LEU A 146 -7.04 20.26 29.23
C LEU A 146 -5.86 20.52 30.18
N ILE A 147 -4.62 20.33 29.68
CA ILE A 147 -3.41 20.55 30.48
C ILE A 147 -3.31 22.03 30.88
N THR A 148 -3.54 22.95 29.96
CA THR A 148 -3.50 24.40 30.25
C THR A 148 -4.55 24.79 31.26
N ASN A 149 -5.77 24.26 31.18
CA ASN A 149 -6.82 24.52 32.17
C ASN A 149 -6.45 23.97 33.55
N LEU A 150 -5.86 22.77 33.64
CA LEU A 150 -5.41 22.21 34.93
C LEU A 150 -4.31 23.06 35.58
N ILE A 151 -3.36 23.55 34.78
CA ILE A 151 -2.30 24.44 35.26
C ILE A 151 -2.88 25.76 35.80
N LEU A 152 -3.82 26.38 35.05
CA LEU A 152 -4.48 27.62 35.49
C LEU A 152 -5.28 27.41 36.78
N LEU A 153 -6.00 26.30 36.89
CA LEU A 153 -6.73 25.93 38.12
C LEU A 153 -5.77 25.76 39.29
N TYR A 154 -4.66 25.08 39.12
CA TYR A 154 -3.63 24.90 40.15
C TYR A 154 -3.08 26.26 40.60
N LEU A 155 -2.75 27.16 39.68
CA LEU A 155 -2.24 28.51 40.00
C LEU A 155 -3.27 29.41 40.67
N MET A 156 -4.58 29.14 40.51
CA MET A 156 -5.64 29.90 41.15
C MET A 156 -5.88 29.44 42.63
N PHE A 157 -5.47 28.23 42.97
CA PHE A 157 -5.64 27.65 44.33
C PHE A 157 -4.36 27.66 45.17
N VAL A 158 -3.22 28.00 44.59
CA VAL A 158 -1.94 28.23 45.25
C VAL A 158 -1.64 29.71 45.43
#